data_268e124d97df851776462008f719b7a6
#
_entry.id   268e124d97df851776462008f719b7a6
#
_cell.length_a   1.000
_cell.length_b   1.000
_cell.length_c   1.000
_cell.angle_alpha   90.00
_cell.angle_beta   90.00
_cell.angle_gamma   90.00
#
_symmetry.space_group_name_H-M   'P 1'
#
loop_
_entity.id
_entity.type
_entity.pdbx_description
1 polymer ?
#
loop_
_entity_poly.entity_id
_entity_poly.type
_entity_poly.pdbx_seq_one_letter_code
_entity_poly.pdbx_strand_id
1 'polypeptide(L)'
;MDHVDGNIFWDLLLTKCSAEERNKIYWSMNDTIAKLHNTDFKSIGLGDYGKYENYMARQITRWSKQYKDSETTVIPEMDNLIQWLPENIPSGEETSIVHGDFRLDNMVFDKNTNEVIAILDWELSTLGHPIADFTYHMMTWKMPLAVQGIGILGANLKELNIPNEDEYADAYYRKTNRNEIQDWNFFLAYNMFRLAGITQGIAGRVRDGTASSDQAKQYGAFVPILAKMAWHTVQAIK
;
A
#
# COMPACT_ATOMS: atom_id res chain seq x y z
N MET A 1 1.53 22.62 -11.55
CA MET A 1 1.97 22.01 -10.26
C MET A 1 3.05 22.90 -9.68
N ASP A 2 2.93 23.31 -8.44
CA ASP A 2 3.93 24.13 -7.78
C ASP A 2 5.14 23.26 -7.39
N HIS A 3 6.33 23.84 -7.46
CA HIS A 3 7.55 23.16 -7.02
C HIS A 3 7.62 23.21 -5.49
N VAL A 4 7.80 22.06 -4.87
CA VAL A 4 8.03 21.92 -3.41
C VAL A 4 9.49 21.56 -3.20
N ASP A 5 10.25 22.42 -2.54
CA ASP A 5 11.66 22.19 -2.24
C ASP A 5 11.82 21.29 -1.01
N GLY A 6 12.32 20.07 -1.21
CA GLY A 6 12.48 19.08 -0.15
C GLY A 6 13.20 17.82 -0.64
N ASN A 7 13.29 16.83 0.22
CA ASN A 7 13.90 15.54 -0.08
C ASN A 7 12.84 14.52 -0.49
N ILE A 8 13.16 13.65 -1.46
CA ILE A 8 12.39 12.45 -1.78
C ILE A 8 13.31 11.24 -1.56
N PHE A 9 12.81 10.23 -0.84
CA PHE A 9 13.56 9.04 -0.51
C PHE A 9 13.02 7.83 -1.26
N TRP A 10 13.93 7.00 -1.81
CA TRP A 10 13.61 5.76 -2.53
C TRP A 10 14.04 4.51 -1.75
N ASP A 11 14.98 4.68 -0.83
CA ASP A 11 15.50 3.62 0.02
C ASP A 11 14.69 3.53 1.31
N LEU A 12 13.90 2.48 1.44
CA LEU A 12 13.06 2.23 2.62
C LEU A 12 13.86 2.11 3.92
N LEU A 13 15.11 1.63 3.87
CA LEU A 13 15.98 1.58 5.05
C LEU A 13 16.61 2.93 5.37
N LEU A 14 16.48 3.92 4.47
CA LEU A 14 17.04 5.26 4.65
C LEU A 14 18.52 5.19 5.05
N THR A 15 19.30 4.37 4.35
CA THR A 15 20.69 4.04 4.71
C THR A 15 21.61 5.25 4.79
N LYS A 16 21.26 6.34 4.10
CA LYS A 16 22.00 7.61 4.11
C LYS A 16 21.60 8.55 5.25
N CYS A 17 20.55 8.22 6.01
CA CYS A 17 20.07 9.01 7.13
C CYS A 17 20.62 8.48 8.45
N SER A 18 20.72 9.34 9.46
CA SER A 18 20.98 8.94 10.82
C SER A 18 19.78 8.17 11.42
N ALA A 19 19.99 7.45 12.52
CA ALA A 19 18.92 6.74 13.21
C ALA A 19 17.80 7.67 13.68
N GLU A 20 18.12 8.89 14.08
CA GLU A 20 17.13 9.89 14.51
C GLU A 20 16.31 10.40 13.31
N GLU A 21 16.95 10.69 12.19
CA GLU A 21 16.27 11.11 10.96
C GLU A 21 15.34 10.02 10.45
N ARG A 22 15.78 8.74 10.41
CA ARG A 22 14.93 7.62 10.03
C ARG A 22 13.66 7.54 10.88
N ASN A 23 13.82 7.64 12.18
CA ASN A 23 12.69 7.62 13.12
C ASN A 23 11.70 8.75 12.83
N LYS A 24 12.18 9.98 12.68
CA LYS A 24 11.35 11.15 12.37
C LYS A 24 10.60 10.97 11.04
N ILE A 25 11.28 10.50 9.99
CA ILE A 25 10.67 10.26 8.67
C ILE A 25 9.50 9.27 8.80
N TYR A 26 9.73 8.11 9.43
CA TYR A 26 8.67 7.11 9.58
C TYR A 26 7.49 7.63 10.39
N TRP A 27 7.73 8.34 11.49
CA TRP A 27 6.64 8.91 12.29
C TRP A 27 5.91 10.05 11.56
N SER A 28 6.61 10.84 10.76
CA SER A 28 5.97 11.86 9.94
C SER A 28 5.06 11.25 8.87
N MET A 29 5.44 10.11 8.26
CA MET A 29 4.56 9.36 7.36
C MET A 29 3.30 8.88 8.07
N ASN A 30 3.44 8.32 9.29
CA ASN A 30 2.31 7.88 10.11
C ASN A 30 1.34 9.03 10.44
N ASP A 31 1.88 10.19 10.84
CA ASP A 31 1.08 11.39 11.10
C ASP A 31 0.34 11.85 9.86
N THR A 32 0.99 11.79 8.72
CA THR A 32 0.44 12.27 7.45
C THR A 32 -0.73 11.41 6.97
N ILE A 33 -0.59 10.08 6.99
CA ILE A 33 -1.70 9.21 6.59
C ILE A 33 -2.87 9.27 7.58
N ALA A 34 -2.59 9.41 8.88
CA ALA A 34 -3.62 9.58 9.88
C ALA A 34 -4.39 10.90 9.70
N LYS A 35 -3.68 12.01 9.40
CA LYS A 35 -4.32 13.30 9.07
C LYS A 35 -5.18 13.20 7.81
N LEU A 36 -4.68 12.54 6.77
CA LEU A 36 -5.44 12.33 5.53
C LEU A 36 -6.75 11.60 5.81
N HIS A 37 -6.69 10.49 6.56
CA HIS A 37 -7.87 9.68 6.85
C HIS A 37 -8.85 10.32 7.84
N ASN A 38 -8.40 11.27 8.66
CA ASN A 38 -9.24 12.04 9.58
C ASN A 38 -9.84 13.30 8.93
N THR A 39 -9.45 13.64 7.71
CA THR A 39 -9.96 14.83 7.03
C THR A 39 -11.45 14.67 6.72
N ASP A 40 -12.25 15.59 7.21
CA ASP A 40 -13.66 15.66 6.84
C ASP A 40 -13.80 16.14 5.39
N PHE A 41 -13.80 15.17 4.48
CA PHE A 41 -13.86 15.41 3.04
C PHE A 41 -15.11 16.15 2.59
N LYS A 42 -16.21 16.05 3.36
CA LYS A 42 -17.45 16.76 3.05
C LYS A 42 -17.32 18.25 3.35
N SER A 43 -16.70 18.59 4.50
CA SER A 43 -16.52 19.99 4.91
C SER A 43 -15.62 20.79 3.98
N ILE A 44 -14.70 20.12 3.28
CA ILE A 44 -13.78 20.73 2.31
C ILE A 44 -14.26 20.62 0.85
N GLY A 45 -15.51 20.19 0.63
CA GLY A 45 -16.13 20.17 -0.70
C GLY A 45 -15.77 18.97 -1.57
N LEU A 46 -15.24 17.88 -1.00
CA LEU A 46 -14.84 16.66 -1.73
C LEU A 46 -15.88 15.53 -1.60
N GLY A 47 -17.14 15.85 -1.31
CA GLY A 47 -18.21 14.85 -1.17
C GLY A 47 -18.48 14.03 -2.43
N ASP A 48 -18.11 14.53 -3.61
CA ASP A 48 -18.24 13.90 -4.93
C ASP A 48 -16.91 13.44 -5.54
N TYR A 49 -15.82 13.50 -4.77
CA TYR A 49 -14.47 13.11 -5.21
C TYR A 49 -14.35 11.64 -5.60
N GLY A 50 -15.29 10.80 -5.19
CA GLY A 50 -15.34 9.38 -5.54
C GLY A 50 -16.64 8.71 -5.12
N LYS A 51 -16.78 7.44 -5.52
CA LYS A 51 -17.90 6.60 -5.08
C LYS A 51 -17.48 5.86 -3.82
N TYR A 52 -18.12 6.12 -2.70
CA TYR A 52 -17.76 5.48 -1.42
C TYR A 52 -18.47 4.16 -1.16
N GLU A 53 -19.65 3.91 -1.74
CA GLU A 53 -20.38 2.66 -1.55
C GLU A 53 -19.68 1.47 -2.21
N ASN A 54 -19.65 0.34 -1.51
CA ASN A 54 -19.07 -0.93 -2.00
C ASN A 54 -17.62 -0.78 -2.50
N TYR A 55 -16.80 0.04 -1.85
CA TYR A 55 -15.43 0.31 -2.29
C TYR A 55 -14.63 -0.98 -2.47
N MET A 56 -14.58 -1.85 -1.46
CA MET A 56 -13.81 -3.10 -1.53
C MET A 56 -14.28 -4.03 -2.63
N ALA A 57 -15.59 -4.22 -2.79
CA ALA A 57 -16.15 -5.07 -3.85
C ALA A 57 -15.76 -4.56 -5.26
N ARG A 58 -15.82 -3.24 -5.47
CA ARG A 58 -15.42 -2.64 -6.75
C ARG A 58 -13.93 -2.82 -7.02
N GLN A 59 -13.09 -2.62 -6.00
CA GLN A 59 -11.64 -2.76 -6.14
C GLN A 59 -11.24 -4.22 -6.43
N ILE A 60 -11.82 -5.18 -5.70
CA ILE A 60 -11.58 -6.61 -5.94
C ILE A 60 -11.99 -6.99 -7.37
N THR A 61 -13.18 -6.57 -7.80
CA THR A 61 -13.66 -6.82 -9.17
C THR A 61 -12.72 -6.23 -10.23
N ARG A 62 -12.28 -4.98 -10.03
CA ARG A 62 -11.35 -4.29 -10.94
C ARG A 62 -10.03 -5.05 -11.08
N TRP A 63 -9.42 -5.41 -9.95
CA TRP A 63 -8.11 -6.06 -9.96
C TRP A 63 -8.17 -7.52 -10.42
N SER A 64 -9.27 -8.23 -10.11
CA SER A 64 -9.53 -9.57 -10.66
C SER A 64 -9.61 -9.54 -12.17
N LYS A 65 -10.38 -8.59 -12.72
CA LYS A 65 -10.48 -8.41 -14.17
C LYS A 65 -9.12 -8.08 -14.80
N GLN A 66 -8.39 -7.11 -14.24
CA GLN A 66 -7.08 -6.71 -14.76
C GLN A 66 -6.09 -7.90 -14.76
N TYR A 67 -6.07 -8.69 -13.68
CA TYR A 67 -5.24 -9.88 -13.61
C TYR A 67 -5.61 -10.88 -14.72
N LYS A 68 -6.88 -11.22 -14.85
CA LYS A 68 -7.35 -12.19 -15.88
C LYS A 68 -7.09 -11.72 -17.31
N ASP A 69 -7.28 -10.43 -17.60
CA ASP A 69 -7.01 -9.85 -18.91
C ASP A 69 -5.51 -9.91 -19.29
N SER A 70 -4.62 -9.90 -18.29
CA SER A 70 -3.17 -9.88 -18.48
C SER A 70 -2.48 -11.21 -18.13
N GLU A 71 -3.21 -12.25 -17.77
CA GLU A 71 -2.69 -13.54 -17.32
C GLU A 71 -1.73 -14.15 -18.36
N THR A 72 -0.52 -14.50 -17.89
CA THR A 72 0.52 -15.13 -18.73
C THR A 72 0.69 -16.61 -18.39
N THR A 73 0.45 -16.98 -17.16
CA THR A 73 0.51 -18.35 -16.63
C THR A 73 -0.51 -18.50 -15.52
N VAL A 74 -1.06 -19.72 -15.36
CA VAL A 74 -1.98 -20.02 -14.26
C VAL A 74 -1.22 -20.02 -12.93
N ILE A 75 -1.73 -19.24 -11.98
CA ILE A 75 -1.23 -19.17 -10.60
C ILE A 75 -2.40 -19.53 -9.68
N PRO A 76 -2.42 -20.76 -9.12
CA PRO A 76 -3.56 -21.24 -8.33
C PRO A 76 -3.92 -20.34 -7.15
N GLU A 77 -2.93 -19.72 -6.51
CA GLU A 77 -3.16 -18.81 -5.39
C GLU A 77 -3.92 -17.55 -5.83
N MET A 78 -3.70 -17.05 -7.06
CA MET A 78 -4.49 -15.95 -7.61
C MET A 78 -5.93 -16.35 -7.88
N ASP A 79 -6.16 -17.54 -8.41
CA ASP A 79 -7.52 -18.08 -8.65
C ASP A 79 -8.28 -18.23 -7.32
N ASN A 80 -7.60 -18.76 -6.30
CA ASN A 80 -8.16 -18.87 -4.94
C ASN A 80 -8.51 -17.49 -4.36
N LEU A 81 -7.64 -16.49 -4.51
CA LEU A 81 -7.88 -15.12 -4.03
C LEU A 81 -9.04 -14.45 -4.75
N ILE A 82 -9.17 -14.63 -6.06
CA ILE A 82 -10.28 -14.11 -6.86
C ILE A 82 -11.63 -14.66 -6.38
N GLN A 83 -11.66 -15.91 -5.92
CA GLN A 83 -12.88 -16.53 -5.37
C GLN A 83 -13.11 -16.10 -3.92
N TRP A 84 -12.09 -16.12 -3.09
CA TRP A 84 -12.22 -15.92 -1.65
C TRP A 84 -12.49 -14.46 -1.26
N LEU A 85 -11.76 -13.50 -1.86
CA LEU A 85 -11.85 -12.09 -1.45
C LEU A 85 -13.27 -11.50 -1.53
N PRO A 86 -14.06 -11.69 -2.60
CA PRO A 86 -15.41 -11.12 -2.66
C PRO A 86 -16.39 -11.74 -1.65
N GLU A 87 -16.16 -12.98 -1.22
CA GLU A 87 -17.02 -13.70 -0.27
C GLU A 87 -16.70 -13.34 1.20
N ASN A 88 -15.55 -12.69 1.44
CA ASN A 88 -15.05 -12.42 2.79
C ASN A 88 -14.82 -10.93 3.06
N ILE A 89 -15.46 -10.04 2.31
CA ILE A 89 -15.35 -8.59 2.56
C ILE A 89 -15.85 -8.30 3.97
N PRO A 90 -15.03 -7.63 4.82
CA PRO A 90 -15.45 -7.26 6.16
C PRO A 90 -16.73 -6.45 6.18
N SER A 91 -17.54 -6.65 7.21
CA SER A 91 -18.73 -5.84 7.44
C SER A 91 -18.35 -4.47 7.99
N GLY A 92 -19.07 -3.44 7.54
CA GLY A 92 -18.82 -2.05 7.93
C GLY A 92 -18.07 -1.29 6.84
N GLU A 93 -18.70 -0.23 6.35
CA GLU A 93 -18.09 0.67 5.37
C GLU A 93 -17.57 1.91 6.10
N GLU A 94 -16.25 2.09 6.07
CA GLU A 94 -15.63 3.37 6.40
C GLU A 94 -15.24 4.09 5.13
N THR A 95 -15.36 5.41 5.14
CA THR A 95 -14.99 6.25 4.00
C THR A 95 -14.12 7.41 4.44
N SER A 96 -12.97 7.55 3.79
CA SER A 96 -12.09 8.71 3.90
C SER A 96 -11.50 9.06 2.53
N ILE A 97 -10.75 10.15 2.46
CA ILE A 97 -9.85 10.37 1.32
C ILE A 97 -8.74 9.33 1.46
N VAL A 98 -8.55 8.51 0.43
CA VAL A 98 -7.43 7.56 0.35
C VAL A 98 -6.47 8.00 -0.75
N HIS A 99 -5.19 7.80 -0.52
CA HIS A 99 -4.17 8.10 -1.52
C HIS A 99 -4.12 7.02 -2.61
N GLY A 100 -4.24 5.77 -2.21
CA GLY A 100 -4.22 4.62 -3.11
C GLY A 100 -2.82 4.12 -3.51
N ASP A 101 -1.76 4.90 -3.26
CA ASP A 101 -0.36 4.52 -3.43
C ASP A 101 0.53 5.26 -2.41
N PHE A 102 0.15 5.18 -1.11
CA PHE A 102 0.85 5.89 -0.05
C PHE A 102 2.19 5.21 0.28
N ARG A 103 3.27 5.78 -0.24
CA ARG A 103 4.63 5.23 -0.17
C ARG A 103 5.64 6.33 0.09
N LEU A 104 6.82 5.96 0.62
CA LEU A 104 7.92 6.86 0.94
C LEU A 104 8.34 7.76 -0.24
N ASP A 105 8.42 7.18 -1.43
CA ASP A 105 8.84 7.86 -2.67
C ASP A 105 7.75 8.78 -3.26
N ASN A 106 6.51 8.72 -2.74
CA ASN A 106 5.43 9.64 -3.07
C ASN A 106 5.28 10.79 -2.07
N MET A 107 6.34 11.10 -1.31
CA MET A 107 6.33 12.19 -0.32
C MET A 107 7.54 13.08 -0.46
N VAL A 108 7.34 14.37 -0.21
CA VAL A 108 8.41 15.37 -0.09
C VAL A 108 8.59 15.69 1.38
N PHE A 109 9.82 15.58 1.86
CA PHE A 109 10.20 15.83 3.24
C PHE A 109 10.98 17.14 3.37
N ASP A 110 10.70 17.92 4.40
CA ASP A 110 11.49 19.11 4.72
C ASP A 110 12.94 18.72 5.01
N LYS A 111 13.87 19.50 4.47
CA LYS A 111 15.31 19.22 4.54
C LYS A 111 15.92 19.32 5.95
N ASN A 112 15.27 20.03 6.85
CA ASN A 112 15.77 20.31 8.20
C ASN A 112 15.02 19.51 9.27
N THR A 113 13.68 19.36 9.12
CA THR A 113 12.84 18.74 10.13
C THR A 113 12.53 17.27 9.82
N ASN A 114 12.70 16.82 8.56
CA ASN A 114 12.28 15.52 8.06
C ASN A 114 10.76 15.27 8.19
N GLU A 115 9.96 16.32 8.26
CA GLU A 115 8.50 16.25 8.21
C GLU A 115 8.01 16.19 6.78
N VAL A 116 6.93 15.45 6.53
CA VAL A 116 6.25 15.45 5.23
C VAL A 116 5.61 16.82 4.99
N ILE A 117 6.01 17.48 3.91
CA ILE A 117 5.51 18.81 3.51
C ILE A 117 4.65 18.75 2.25
N ALA A 118 4.71 17.64 1.48
CA ALA A 118 3.82 17.40 0.36
C ALA A 118 3.68 15.90 0.10
N ILE A 119 2.52 15.52 -0.45
CA ILE A 119 2.24 14.20 -0.98
C ILE A 119 2.12 14.33 -2.50
N LEU A 120 2.73 13.40 -3.23
CA LEU A 120 2.78 13.37 -4.68
C LEU A 120 1.92 12.23 -5.22
N ASP A 121 1.65 12.25 -6.53
CA ASP A 121 1.04 11.16 -7.28
C ASP A 121 -0.37 10.76 -6.81
N TRP A 122 -1.27 11.73 -6.84
CA TRP A 122 -2.67 11.60 -6.42
C TRP A 122 -3.59 10.92 -7.46
N GLU A 123 -3.05 10.36 -8.54
CA GLU A 123 -3.85 9.82 -9.66
C GLU A 123 -4.73 8.63 -9.27
N LEU A 124 -4.38 7.90 -8.21
CA LEU A 124 -5.16 6.78 -7.65
C LEU A 124 -6.06 7.20 -6.48
N SER A 125 -5.99 8.45 -6.08
CA SER A 125 -6.76 8.96 -4.94
C SER A 125 -8.26 9.00 -5.24
N THR A 126 -9.04 8.72 -4.21
CA THR A 126 -10.50 8.69 -4.27
C THR A 126 -11.09 8.71 -2.84
N LEU A 127 -12.43 8.70 -2.75
CA LEU A 127 -13.10 8.30 -1.52
C LEU A 127 -13.10 6.78 -1.42
N GLY A 128 -12.53 6.24 -0.34
CA GLY A 128 -12.32 4.80 -0.17
C GLY A 128 -12.13 4.37 1.28
N HIS A 129 -11.82 3.10 1.49
CA HIS A 129 -11.67 2.52 2.81
C HIS A 129 -10.29 2.84 3.41
N PRO A 130 -10.20 3.59 4.54
CA PRO A 130 -8.91 4.04 5.09
C PRO A 130 -7.99 2.88 5.48
N ILE A 131 -8.55 1.75 5.93
CA ILE A 131 -7.73 0.60 6.31
C ILE A 131 -7.11 -0.08 5.09
N ALA A 132 -7.78 -0.08 3.96
CA ALA A 132 -7.20 -0.58 2.71
C ALA A 132 -5.98 0.27 2.29
N ASP A 133 -6.03 1.58 2.48
CA ASP A 133 -4.92 2.49 2.18
C ASP A 133 -3.78 2.35 3.19
N PHE A 134 -4.11 2.30 4.48
CA PHE A 134 -3.11 2.12 5.53
C PHE A 134 -2.40 0.77 5.43
N THR A 135 -3.12 -0.33 5.21
CA THR A 135 -2.51 -1.67 5.05
C THR A 135 -1.72 -1.80 3.76
N TYR A 136 -2.02 -1.01 2.71
CA TYR A 136 -1.14 -0.92 1.54
C TYR A 136 0.24 -0.40 1.95
N HIS A 137 0.30 0.67 2.70
CA HIS A 137 1.55 1.20 3.26
C HIS A 137 2.24 0.19 4.19
N MET A 138 1.46 -0.49 5.05
CA MET A 138 1.97 -1.48 6.00
C MET A 138 2.51 -2.77 5.35
N MET A 139 2.21 -3.04 4.08
CA MET A 139 2.84 -4.16 3.36
C MET A 139 4.36 -4.08 3.38
N THR A 140 4.93 -2.90 3.49
CA THR A 140 6.38 -2.68 3.59
C THR A 140 7.03 -3.55 4.69
N TRP A 141 6.37 -3.71 5.83
CA TRP A 141 6.87 -4.55 6.94
C TRP A 141 6.75 -6.05 6.68
N LYS A 142 5.88 -6.45 5.76
CA LYS A 142 5.65 -7.87 5.39
C LYS A 142 6.45 -8.30 4.17
N MET A 143 6.89 -7.37 3.34
CA MET A 143 7.64 -7.68 2.13
C MET A 143 9.11 -7.91 2.43
N PRO A 144 9.72 -9.02 1.94
CA PRO A 144 11.14 -9.28 2.13
C PRO A 144 12.03 -8.20 1.51
N LEU A 145 13.18 -7.93 2.15
CA LEU A 145 14.23 -7.05 1.60
C LEU A 145 14.66 -7.42 0.17
N ALA A 146 14.59 -8.71 -0.18
CA ALA A 146 14.90 -9.19 -1.52
C ALA A 146 13.96 -8.61 -2.60
N VAL A 147 12.77 -8.13 -2.22
CA VAL A 147 11.86 -7.40 -3.11
C VAL A 147 12.26 -5.92 -3.06
N GLN A 148 13.25 -5.58 -3.87
CA GLN A 148 13.91 -4.27 -3.87
C GLN A 148 12.89 -3.12 -3.99
N GLY A 149 12.97 -2.16 -3.09
CA GLY A 149 12.14 -0.96 -3.08
C GLY A 149 10.71 -1.14 -2.54
N ILE A 150 10.34 -2.34 -2.01
CA ILE A 150 8.99 -2.61 -1.52
C ILE A 150 8.97 -3.05 -0.06
N GLY A 151 10.02 -3.72 0.45
CA GLY A 151 9.98 -4.34 1.76
C GLY A 151 11.18 -4.09 2.66
N ILE A 152 10.94 -4.23 3.98
CA ILE A 152 11.95 -4.14 5.04
C ILE A 152 11.96 -5.38 5.95
N LEU A 153 11.17 -6.41 5.63
CA LEU A 153 11.15 -7.65 6.39
C LEU A 153 12.53 -8.34 6.35
N GLY A 154 13.08 -8.61 7.52
CA GLY A 154 14.43 -9.17 7.70
C GLY A 154 15.48 -8.12 8.04
N ALA A 155 15.17 -6.82 7.99
CA ALA A 155 16.04 -5.78 8.51
C ALA A 155 16.05 -5.75 10.05
N ASN A 156 17.17 -5.32 10.65
CA ASN A 156 17.21 -5.04 12.08
C ASN A 156 16.62 -3.66 12.39
N LEU A 157 15.27 -3.59 12.42
CA LEU A 157 14.53 -2.33 12.59
C LEU A 157 14.92 -1.59 13.87
N LYS A 158 15.21 -2.33 14.95
CA LYS A 158 15.62 -1.74 16.22
C LYS A 158 16.96 -0.99 16.11
N GLU A 159 17.93 -1.58 15.44
CA GLU A 159 19.24 -0.95 15.21
C GLU A 159 19.11 0.25 14.26
N LEU A 160 18.22 0.15 13.29
CA LEU A 160 17.93 1.24 12.34
C LEU A 160 17.09 2.36 12.96
N ASN A 161 16.52 2.16 14.15
CA ASN A 161 15.55 3.06 14.79
C ASN A 161 14.30 3.33 13.92
N ILE A 162 13.90 2.31 13.17
CA ILE A 162 12.65 2.27 12.41
C ILE A 162 11.60 1.60 13.32
N PRO A 163 10.39 2.17 13.47
CA PRO A 163 9.35 1.55 14.29
C PRO A 163 8.98 0.17 13.75
N ASN A 164 8.75 -0.79 14.64
CA ASN A 164 8.23 -2.08 14.23
C ASN A 164 6.75 -1.97 13.80
N GLU A 165 6.20 -3.04 13.21
CA GLU A 165 4.85 -3.06 12.68
C GLU A 165 3.80 -2.70 13.73
N ASP A 166 3.86 -3.32 14.91
CA ASP A 166 2.89 -3.12 15.98
C ASP A 166 2.93 -1.68 16.51
N GLU A 167 4.13 -1.15 16.80
CA GLU A 167 4.31 0.24 17.22
C GLU A 167 3.72 1.24 16.22
N TYR A 168 3.94 0.98 14.93
CA TYR A 168 3.50 1.87 13.86
C TYR A 168 1.98 1.79 13.66
N ALA A 169 1.41 0.60 13.70
CA ALA A 169 -0.04 0.39 13.59
C ALA A 169 -0.77 0.97 14.80
N ASP A 170 -0.29 0.73 16.02
CA ASP A 170 -0.88 1.28 17.26
C ASP A 170 -0.90 2.81 17.27
N ALA A 171 0.15 3.44 16.74
CA ALA A 171 0.18 4.90 16.63
C ALA A 171 -0.89 5.42 15.68
N TYR A 172 -1.08 4.76 14.54
CA TYR A 172 -2.15 5.10 13.61
C TYR A 172 -3.54 4.92 14.22
N TYR A 173 -3.78 3.82 14.94
CA TYR A 173 -5.06 3.57 15.62
C TYR A 173 -5.40 4.67 16.61
N ARG A 174 -4.44 5.04 17.47
CA ARG A 174 -4.63 6.14 18.45
C ARG A 174 -4.93 7.48 17.76
N LYS A 175 -4.21 7.81 16.68
CA LYS A 175 -4.39 9.07 15.94
C LYS A 175 -5.72 9.16 15.20
N THR A 176 -6.27 8.03 14.82
CA THR A 176 -7.51 7.95 14.06
C THR A 176 -8.72 7.52 14.90
N ASN A 177 -8.56 7.42 16.24
CA ASN A 177 -9.59 6.95 17.18
C ASN A 177 -10.17 5.57 16.80
N ARG A 178 -9.34 4.67 16.25
CA ARG A 178 -9.70 3.31 15.91
C ARG A 178 -9.18 2.34 16.96
N ASN A 179 -9.93 1.27 17.16
CA ASN A 179 -9.42 0.10 17.86
C ASN A 179 -8.56 -0.74 16.92
N GLU A 180 -7.91 -1.78 17.49
CA GLU A 180 -7.21 -2.79 16.69
C GLU A 180 -8.13 -3.31 15.57
N ILE A 181 -7.59 -3.44 14.34
CA ILE A 181 -8.37 -3.84 13.18
C ILE A 181 -8.50 -5.36 13.16
N GLN A 182 -9.72 -5.85 13.41
CA GLN A 182 -10.00 -7.29 13.42
C GLN A 182 -9.72 -7.97 12.08
N ASP A 183 -9.94 -7.25 10.96
CA ASP A 183 -9.83 -7.79 9.61
C ASP A 183 -8.49 -7.43 8.93
N TRP A 184 -7.44 -7.20 9.73
CA TRP A 184 -6.11 -6.80 9.24
C TRP A 184 -5.59 -7.71 8.11
N ASN A 185 -5.68 -9.01 8.30
CA ASN A 185 -5.18 -9.98 7.33
C ASN A 185 -5.97 -9.96 6.02
N PHE A 186 -7.28 -9.63 6.06
CA PHE A 186 -8.07 -9.45 4.83
C PHE A 186 -7.51 -8.30 4.00
N PHE A 187 -7.30 -7.14 4.61
CA PHE A 187 -6.79 -5.95 3.89
C PHE A 187 -5.36 -6.13 3.40
N LEU A 188 -4.49 -6.80 4.18
CA LEU A 188 -3.14 -7.16 3.74
C LEU A 188 -3.19 -8.11 2.53
N ALA A 189 -3.97 -9.20 2.61
CA ALA A 189 -4.12 -10.15 1.51
C ALA A 189 -4.67 -9.46 0.24
N TYR A 190 -5.68 -8.60 0.40
CA TYR A 190 -6.21 -7.79 -0.70
C TYR A 190 -5.13 -6.92 -1.34
N ASN A 191 -4.30 -6.24 -0.56
CA ASN A 191 -3.26 -5.36 -1.09
C ASN A 191 -2.14 -6.13 -1.80
N MET A 192 -1.75 -7.29 -1.29
CA MET A 192 -0.81 -8.19 -1.96
C MET A 192 -1.40 -8.73 -3.27
N PHE A 193 -2.69 -9.11 -3.28
CA PHE A 193 -3.43 -9.50 -4.48
C PHE A 193 -3.47 -8.37 -5.51
N ARG A 194 -3.78 -7.13 -5.06
CA ARG A 194 -3.76 -5.94 -5.92
C ARG A 194 -2.39 -5.72 -6.54
N LEU A 195 -1.32 -5.80 -5.73
CA LEU A 195 0.06 -5.62 -6.21
C LEU A 195 0.45 -6.73 -7.20
N ALA A 196 0.02 -7.98 -6.96
CA ALA A 196 0.18 -9.07 -7.92
C ALA A 196 -0.55 -8.78 -9.24
N GLY A 197 -1.76 -8.22 -9.20
CA GLY A 197 -2.50 -7.79 -10.39
C GLY A 197 -1.82 -6.67 -11.17
N ILE A 198 -1.22 -5.70 -10.47
CA ILE A 198 -0.43 -4.61 -11.08
C ILE A 198 0.80 -5.18 -11.78
N THR A 199 1.59 -6.01 -11.09
CA THR A 199 2.80 -6.63 -11.63
C THR A 199 2.48 -7.59 -12.78
N GLN A 200 1.36 -8.31 -12.72
CA GLN A 200 0.87 -9.15 -13.82
C GLN A 200 0.52 -8.30 -15.05
N GLY A 201 -0.09 -7.13 -14.87
CA GLY A 201 -0.35 -6.18 -15.97
C GLY A 201 0.93 -5.72 -16.66
N ILE A 202 2.03 -5.56 -15.92
CA ILE A 202 3.36 -5.26 -16.49
C ILE A 202 3.87 -6.47 -17.29
N ALA A 203 3.77 -7.68 -16.74
CA ALA A 203 4.16 -8.92 -17.43
C ALA A 203 3.36 -9.14 -18.72
N GLY A 204 2.05 -8.86 -18.70
CA GLY A 204 1.19 -8.91 -19.88
C GLY A 204 1.69 -7.97 -20.98
N ARG A 205 2.03 -6.72 -20.65
CA ARG A 205 2.61 -5.77 -21.62
C ARG A 205 3.96 -6.23 -22.19
N VAL A 206 4.78 -6.92 -21.39
CA VAL A 206 6.03 -7.56 -21.90
C VAL A 206 5.71 -8.64 -22.92
N ARG A 207 4.76 -9.53 -22.62
CA ARG A 207 4.27 -10.56 -23.54
C ARG A 207 3.80 -9.95 -24.86
N ASP A 208 3.05 -8.86 -24.79
CA ASP A 208 2.43 -8.20 -25.96
C ASP A 208 3.39 -7.25 -26.69
N GLY A 209 4.65 -7.14 -26.24
CA GLY A 209 5.67 -6.29 -26.87
C GLY A 209 5.45 -4.79 -26.69
N THR A 210 4.61 -4.37 -25.74
CA THR A 210 4.24 -2.97 -25.45
C THR A 210 4.88 -2.41 -24.17
N ALA A 211 5.78 -3.18 -23.54
CA ALA A 211 6.49 -2.74 -22.35
C ALA A 211 7.53 -1.65 -22.66
N SER A 212 7.60 -0.63 -21.79
CA SER A 212 8.46 0.54 -21.98
C SER A 212 9.92 0.36 -21.53
N SER A 213 10.27 -0.74 -20.82
CA SER A 213 11.62 -0.97 -20.31
C SER A 213 11.96 -2.45 -20.15
N ASP A 214 13.27 -2.79 -20.21
CA ASP A 214 13.78 -4.15 -19.94
C ASP A 214 13.56 -4.58 -18.48
N GLN A 215 13.50 -3.64 -17.54
CA GLN A 215 13.18 -3.92 -16.14
C GLN A 215 11.77 -4.51 -15.98
N ALA A 216 10.85 -4.18 -16.88
CA ALA A 216 9.49 -4.73 -16.88
C ALA A 216 9.47 -6.27 -16.88
N LYS A 217 10.47 -6.92 -17.51
CA LYS A 217 10.61 -8.39 -17.55
C LYS A 217 10.79 -9.00 -16.16
N GLN A 218 11.41 -8.28 -15.23
CA GLN A 218 11.68 -8.77 -13.87
C GLN A 218 10.43 -8.74 -12.99
N TYR A 219 9.49 -7.82 -13.25
CA TYR A 219 8.28 -7.69 -12.44
C TYR A 219 7.39 -8.92 -12.50
N GLY A 220 7.31 -9.61 -13.64
CA GLY A 220 6.53 -10.85 -13.77
C GLY A 220 6.95 -11.96 -12.80
N ALA A 221 8.22 -12.00 -12.40
CA ALA A 221 8.72 -12.98 -11.45
C ALA A 221 8.18 -12.79 -10.02
N PHE A 222 7.70 -11.59 -9.68
CA PHE A 222 7.15 -11.29 -8.35
C PHE A 222 5.68 -11.74 -8.21
N VAL A 223 4.94 -11.93 -9.31
CA VAL A 223 3.52 -12.29 -9.25
C VAL A 223 3.27 -13.57 -8.43
N PRO A 224 3.96 -14.71 -8.69
CA PRO A 224 3.75 -15.91 -7.88
C PRO A 224 4.14 -15.72 -6.40
N ILE A 225 5.14 -14.90 -6.12
CA ILE A 225 5.59 -14.63 -4.75
C ILE A 225 4.51 -13.88 -3.99
N LEU A 226 4.00 -12.79 -4.57
CA LEU A 226 2.93 -11.98 -3.99
C LEU A 226 1.64 -12.77 -3.80
N ALA A 227 1.27 -13.59 -4.80
CA ALA A 227 0.09 -14.45 -4.74
C ALA A 227 0.19 -15.46 -3.58
N LYS A 228 1.34 -16.13 -3.42
CA LYS A 228 1.59 -17.07 -2.32
C LYS A 228 1.54 -16.38 -0.97
N MET A 229 2.13 -15.21 -0.83
CA MET A 229 2.10 -14.42 0.41
C MET A 229 0.67 -14.02 0.77
N ALA A 230 -0.09 -13.51 -0.20
CA ALA A 230 -1.49 -13.13 -0.02
C ALA A 230 -2.34 -14.34 0.41
N TRP A 231 -2.19 -15.48 -0.28
CA TRP A 231 -2.94 -16.68 0.05
C TRP A 231 -2.57 -17.25 1.43
N HIS A 232 -1.28 -17.25 1.77
CA HIS A 232 -0.83 -17.64 3.12
C HIS A 232 -1.42 -16.72 4.20
N THR A 233 -1.51 -15.42 3.93
CA THR A 233 -2.14 -14.46 4.85
C THR A 233 -3.63 -14.77 5.06
N VAL A 234 -4.35 -15.15 4.00
CA VAL A 234 -5.75 -15.62 4.07
C VAL A 234 -5.86 -16.87 4.94
N GLN A 235 -4.99 -17.85 4.75
CA GLN A 235 -5.02 -19.10 5.51
C GLN A 235 -4.75 -18.92 7.02
N ALA A 236 -4.15 -17.81 7.41
CA ALA A 236 -3.94 -17.44 8.81
C ALA A 236 -5.18 -16.77 9.46
N ILE A 237 -6.21 -16.46 8.69
CA ILE A 237 -7.51 -15.97 9.20
C ILE A 237 -8.24 -17.16 9.80
N LYS A 238 -8.49 -17.11 11.11
CA LYS A 238 -9.17 -18.18 11.87
C LYS A 238 -10.68 -17.98 11.86
#